data_1bcdf827aa035d509624444c262ee80c
#
_entry.id   1bcdf827aa035d509624444c262ee80c
#
_cell.length_a   1.000
_cell.length_b   1.000
_cell.length_c   1.000
_cell.angle_alpha   90.00
_cell.angle_beta   90.00
_cell.angle_gamma   90.00
#
_symmetry.space_group_name_H-M   'P 1'
#
loop_
_entity.id
_entity.type
_entity.pdbx_description
1 polymer ?
#
loop_
_entity_poly.entity_id
_entity_poly.type
_entity_poly.pdbx_seq_one_letter_code
_entity_poly.pdbx_strand_id
1 'polypeptide(L)'
;MSNSNIAPFVKWAGGKRQLLSQIKERMPEKYNNYFEPFVGGGAVAFELLPEKALINDINKALINAYKQICDAPDAFLKTVNNLDTEMWEDGKKYYYSLREHYNDKLMKAEYDVELAALFVFINKHCFNGLYRVNGKGLFNVPYNNSRRVSVDEGAIRDISKYLQGITIIDGDFEEACKGAKKGDFIFIDSPYAPLNPTSFESYTKEGFDIESHRRLARLYDELTERGCYCMLTNLSLI
;
A
#
# COMPACT_ATOMS: atom_id res chain seq x y z
N MET A 1 9.06 -24.66 -10.28
CA MET A 1 8.82 -23.26 -9.90
C MET A 1 7.37 -23.21 -9.45
N SER A 2 7.11 -23.08 -8.16
CA SER A 2 5.74 -22.95 -7.64
C SER A 2 5.20 -21.62 -8.15
N ASN A 3 4.04 -21.65 -8.85
CA ASN A 3 3.29 -20.43 -9.13
C ASN A 3 2.86 -19.84 -7.77
N SER A 4 3.69 -18.97 -7.21
CA SER A 4 3.30 -18.20 -6.04
C SER A 4 2.19 -17.24 -6.48
N ASN A 5 1.00 -17.45 -5.98
CA ASN A 5 -0.17 -16.64 -6.33
C ASN A 5 -0.22 -15.37 -5.46
N ILE A 6 0.95 -14.71 -5.33
CA ILE A 6 1.09 -13.50 -4.53
C ILE A 6 0.46 -12.34 -5.30
N ALA A 7 -0.50 -11.67 -4.67
CA ALA A 7 -1.20 -10.52 -5.23
C ALA A 7 -1.55 -9.54 -4.09
N PRO A 8 -1.77 -8.25 -4.40
CA PRO A 8 -2.17 -7.26 -3.40
C PRO A 8 -3.33 -7.72 -2.52
N PHE A 9 -3.13 -7.69 -1.20
CA PHE A 9 -4.14 -8.07 -0.20
C PHE A 9 -5.19 -6.97 0.02
N VAL A 10 -4.95 -5.76 -0.49
CA VAL A 10 -5.90 -4.62 -0.50
C VAL A 10 -6.18 -4.16 -1.93
N LYS A 11 -7.30 -3.49 -2.13
CA LYS A 11 -7.55 -2.67 -3.32
C LYS A 11 -6.94 -1.30 -3.08
N TRP A 12 -6.12 -0.85 -4.02
CA TRP A 12 -5.46 0.44 -3.92
C TRP A 12 -5.60 1.21 -5.23
N ALA A 13 -6.00 2.49 -5.13
CA ALA A 13 -6.14 3.32 -6.32
C ALA A 13 -4.76 3.57 -6.96
N GLY A 14 -4.71 3.67 -8.27
CA GLY A 14 -3.45 3.82 -9.00
C GLY A 14 -2.65 2.52 -9.19
N GLY A 15 -3.19 1.36 -8.76
CA GLY A 15 -2.47 0.08 -8.88
C GLY A 15 -2.00 -0.21 -10.30
N LYS A 16 -0.71 -0.53 -10.46
CA LYS A 16 0.00 -0.62 -11.75
C LYS A 16 -0.15 -1.96 -12.48
N ARG A 17 -1.17 -2.78 -12.14
CA ARG A 17 -1.38 -4.09 -12.79
C ARG A 17 -1.40 -4.04 -14.31
N GLN A 18 -1.99 -3.00 -14.90
CA GLN A 18 -2.05 -2.84 -16.36
C GLN A 18 -0.70 -2.42 -16.98
N LEU A 19 0.21 -1.90 -16.18
CA LEU A 19 1.53 -1.44 -16.62
C LEU A 19 2.66 -2.43 -16.29
N LEU A 20 2.37 -3.55 -15.62
CA LEU A 20 3.41 -4.50 -15.17
C LEU A 20 4.28 -5.02 -16.30
N SER A 21 3.71 -5.33 -17.47
CA SER A 21 4.49 -5.74 -18.65
C SER A 21 5.46 -4.66 -19.11
N GLN A 22 5.00 -3.41 -19.16
CA GLN A 22 5.81 -2.27 -19.57
C GLN A 22 6.88 -1.93 -18.52
N ILE A 23 6.58 -2.10 -17.24
CA ILE A 23 7.55 -1.93 -16.14
C ILE A 23 8.65 -2.96 -16.28
N LYS A 24 8.30 -4.26 -16.45
CA LYS A 24 9.28 -5.34 -16.63
C LYS A 24 10.16 -5.16 -17.88
N GLU A 25 9.61 -4.65 -18.96
CA GLU A 25 10.34 -4.39 -20.21
C GLU A 25 11.39 -3.27 -20.08
N ARG A 26 11.12 -2.29 -19.19
CA ARG A 26 11.94 -1.07 -19.04
C ARG A 26 12.83 -1.07 -17.80
N MET A 27 12.60 -1.99 -16.86
CA MET A 27 13.43 -2.09 -15.66
C MET A 27 14.85 -2.59 -16.02
N PRO A 28 15.87 -2.30 -15.19
CA PRO A 28 17.20 -2.83 -15.41
C PRO A 28 17.20 -4.37 -15.31
N GLU A 29 17.94 -5.04 -16.20
CA GLU A 29 18.07 -6.51 -16.15
C GLU A 29 18.73 -7.00 -14.84
N LYS A 30 19.61 -6.18 -14.25
CA LYS A 30 20.30 -6.45 -12.99
C LYS A 30 20.34 -5.20 -12.13
N TYR A 31 20.06 -5.39 -10.86
CA TYR A 31 20.17 -4.35 -9.82
C TYR A 31 20.59 -4.99 -8.49
N ASN A 32 21.08 -4.19 -7.55
CA ASN A 32 21.57 -4.67 -6.27
C ASN A 32 20.42 -4.82 -5.25
N ASN A 33 19.70 -3.72 -4.96
CA ASN A 33 18.56 -3.67 -4.08
C ASN A 33 17.38 -2.98 -4.78
N TYR A 34 16.17 -3.30 -4.36
CA TYR A 34 14.94 -2.70 -4.84
C TYR A 34 14.36 -1.74 -3.78
N PHE A 35 13.90 -0.57 -4.22
CA PHE A 35 13.23 0.40 -3.36
C PHE A 35 11.89 0.79 -3.97
N GLU A 36 10.83 0.74 -3.18
CA GLU A 36 9.48 1.20 -3.55
C GLU A 36 8.97 2.15 -2.46
N PRO A 37 9.33 3.46 -2.54
CA PRO A 37 9.01 4.45 -1.50
C PRO A 37 7.52 4.82 -1.41
N PHE A 38 6.70 4.38 -2.38
CA PHE A 38 5.25 4.56 -2.44
C PHE A 38 4.59 3.22 -2.78
N VAL A 39 4.69 2.24 -1.87
CA VAL A 39 4.30 0.84 -2.19
C VAL A 39 2.80 0.69 -2.41
N GLY A 40 1.96 1.46 -1.74
CA GLY A 40 0.51 1.31 -1.83
C GLY A 40 0.06 -0.14 -1.63
N GLY A 41 -0.69 -0.69 -2.58
CA GLY A 41 -1.11 -2.09 -2.55
C GLY A 41 -0.02 -3.11 -2.88
N GLY A 42 1.20 -2.71 -3.24
CA GLY A 42 2.33 -3.59 -3.51
C GLY A 42 2.27 -4.31 -4.87
N ALA A 43 1.55 -3.76 -5.84
CA ALA A 43 1.34 -4.44 -7.11
C ALA A 43 2.65 -4.76 -7.86
N VAL A 44 3.66 -3.87 -7.76
CA VAL A 44 4.96 -4.05 -8.43
C VAL A 44 5.87 -4.93 -7.59
N ALA A 45 6.01 -4.66 -6.29
CA ALA A 45 6.81 -5.51 -5.40
C ALA A 45 6.38 -6.97 -5.42
N PHE A 46 5.06 -7.25 -5.39
CA PHE A 46 4.52 -8.62 -5.43
C PHE A 46 4.61 -9.29 -6.79
N GLU A 47 4.70 -8.54 -7.87
CA GLU A 47 4.92 -9.08 -9.21
C GLU A 47 6.40 -9.40 -9.47
N LEU A 48 7.31 -8.55 -8.97
CA LEU A 48 8.75 -8.70 -9.17
C LEU A 48 9.40 -9.63 -8.15
N LEU A 49 8.86 -9.69 -6.93
CA LEU A 49 9.38 -10.45 -5.79
C LEU A 49 10.89 -10.27 -5.59
N PRO A 50 11.41 -9.04 -5.52
CA PRO A 50 12.85 -8.82 -5.36
C PRO A 50 13.34 -9.41 -4.02
N GLU A 51 14.47 -10.14 -4.06
CA GLU A 51 15.03 -10.79 -2.86
C GLU A 51 15.53 -9.79 -1.82
N LYS A 52 16.00 -8.64 -2.26
CA LYS A 52 16.49 -7.55 -1.41
C LYS A 52 15.68 -6.31 -1.70
N ALA A 53 14.69 -6.02 -0.88
CA ALA A 53 13.80 -4.89 -1.06
C ALA A 53 13.62 -4.07 0.19
N LEU A 54 13.33 -2.77 -0.03
CA LEU A 54 12.75 -1.87 0.95
C LEU A 54 11.45 -1.32 0.36
N ILE A 55 10.36 -1.54 1.08
CA ILE A 55 9.05 -0.96 0.75
C ILE A 55 8.63 0.05 1.80
N ASN A 56 8.01 1.12 1.37
CA ASN A 56 7.56 2.22 2.23
C ASN A 56 6.22 2.80 1.77
N ASP A 57 5.48 3.34 2.70
CA ASP A 57 4.34 4.22 2.44
C ASP A 57 4.17 5.18 3.60
N ILE A 58 3.66 6.37 3.34
CA ILE A 58 3.32 7.36 4.37
C ILE A 58 2.09 6.93 5.18
N ASN A 59 1.26 6.05 4.64
CA ASN A 59 0.05 5.55 5.29
C ASN A 59 0.41 4.49 6.34
N LYS A 60 0.49 4.91 7.59
CA LYS A 60 0.84 4.04 8.73
C LYS A 60 -0.11 2.85 8.92
N ALA A 61 -1.41 3.01 8.63
CA ALA A 61 -2.36 1.90 8.75
C ALA A 61 -2.14 0.84 7.68
N LEU A 62 -1.78 1.24 6.47
CA LEU A 62 -1.38 0.33 5.40
C LEU A 62 -0.10 -0.42 5.78
N ILE A 63 0.94 0.30 6.22
CA ILE A 63 2.20 -0.33 6.62
C ILE A 63 2.02 -1.22 7.86
N ASN A 64 1.13 -0.84 8.81
CA ASN A 64 0.77 -1.74 9.90
C ASN A 64 0.19 -3.06 9.36
N ALA A 65 -0.68 -3.03 8.35
CA ALA A 65 -1.20 -4.26 7.75
C ALA A 65 -0.08 -5.12 7.12
N TYR A 66 0.89 -4.52 6.41
CA TYR A 66 2.07 -5.23 5.91
C TYR A 66 2.87 -5.88 7.06
N LYS A 67 3.16 -5.12 8.13
CA LYS A 67 3.92 -5.61 9.29
C LYS A 67 3.19 -6.74 10.01
N GLN A 68 1.88 -6.62 10.25
CA GLN A 68 1.09 -7.67 10.93
C GLN A 68 0.95 -8.94 10.08
N ILE A 69 0.83 -8.82 8.76
CA ILE A 69 0.87 -9.98 7.85
C ILE A 69 2.27 -10.63 7.86
N CYS A 70 3.34 -9.84 7.93
CA CYS A 70 4.70 -10.33 8.03
C CYS A 70 4.93 -11.09 9.34
N ASP A 71 4.64 -10.44 10.48
CA ASP A 71 5.10 -10.86 11.81
C ASP A 71 4.13 -11.81 12.52
N ALA A 72 2.82 -11.68 12.26
CA ALA A 72 1.76 -12.41 12.97
C ALA A 72 0.64 -12.88 12.02
N PRO A 73 0.93 -13.62 10.91
CA PRO A 73 -0.05 -13.99 9.90
C PRO A 73 -1.23 -14.80 10.45
N ASP A 74 -0.99 -15.70 11.42
CA ASP A 74 -2.05 -16.51 12.00
C ASP A 74 -3.02 -15.68 12.85
N ALA A 75 -2.52 -14.74 13.64
CA ALA A 75 -3.35 -13.83 14.41
C ALA A 75 -4.14 -12.89 13.48
N PHE A 76 -3.51 -12.38 12.42
CA PHE A 76 -4.15 -11.56 11.41
C PHE A 76 -5.29 -12.32 10.70
N LEU A 77 -5.01 -13.55 10.21
CA LEU A 77 -6.01 -14.40 9.54
C LEU A 77 -7.18 -14.73 10.47
N LYS A 78 -6.89 -15.11 11.71
CA LYS A 78 -7.95 -15.40 12.70
C LYS A 78 -8.85 -14.19 12.90
N THR A 79 -8.26 -13.00 13.05
CA THR A 79 -9.04 -11.77 13.30
C THR A 79 -9.88 -11.39 12.08
N VAL A 80 -9.30 -11.40 10.87
CA VAL A 80 -10.05 -11.06 9.64
C VAL A 80 -11.16 -12.05 9.36
N ASN A 81 -10.93 -13.36 9.60
CA ASN A 81 -11.95 -14.41 9.40
C ASN A 81 -13.12 -14.26 10.39
N ASN A 82 -12.84 -13.84 11.64
CA ASN A 82 -13.90 -13.52 12.59
C ASN A 82 -14.77 -12.36 12.09
N LEU A 83 -14.14 -11.27 11.61
CA LEU A 83 -14.86 -10.13 11.05
C LEU A 83 -15.73 -10.53 9.84
N ASP A 84 -15.21 -11.38 8.95
CA ASP A 84 -15.97 -11.90 7.81
C ASP A 84 -17.17 -12.75 8.25
N THR A 85 -17.00 -13.57 9.30
CA THR A 85 -18.05 -14.46 9.82
C THR A 85 -19.20 -13.68 10.43
N GLU A 86 -18.92 -12.64 11.21
CA GLU A 86 -19.94 -11.82 11.88
C GLU A 86 -20.71 -10.90 10.90
N MET A 87 -20.24 -10.73 9.68
CA MET A 87 -20.85 -9.87 8.68
C MET A 87 -22.21 -10.38 8.15
N TRP A 88 -22.56 -11.66 8.37
CA TRP A 88 -23.68 -12.30 7.68
C TRP A 88 -25.08 -11.83 8.11
N GLU A 89 -25.26 -11.29 9.31
CA GLU A 89 -26.59 -10.92 9.82
C GLU A 89 -27.10 -9.56 9.31
N ASP A 90 -26.33 -8.47 9.52
CA ASP A 90 -26.61 -7.11 9.02
C ASP A 90 -25.34 -6.44 8.53
N GLY A 91 -24.90 -6.83 7.34
CA GLY A 91 -23.62 -6.40 6.77
C GLY A 91 -23.45 -4.89 6.68
N LYS A 92 -24.54 -4.12 6.46
CA LYS A 92 -24.44 -2.66 6.38
C LYS A 92 -24.19 -2.04 7.75
N LYS A 93 -24.98 -2.41 8.76
CA LYS A 93 -24.84 -1.89 10.13
C LYS A 93 -23.49 -2.31 10.71
N TYR A 94 -23.12 -3.58 10.50
CA TYR A 94 -21.86 -4.14 10.95
C TYR A 94 -20.66 -3.42 10.32
N TYR A 95 -20.65 -3.20 8.98
CA TYR A 95 -19.60 -2.43 8.33
C TYR A 95 -19.42 -1.03 8.93
N TYR A 96 -20.50 -0.31 9.20
CA TYR A 96 -20.38 1.04 9.76
C TYR A 96 -19.89 1.03 11.21
N SER A 97 -20.26 0.06 12.03
CA SER A 97 -19.72 -0.08 13.39
C SER A 97 -18.21 -0.39 13.37
N LEU A 98 -17.76 -1.29 12.46
CA LEU A 98 -16.34 -1.57 12.31
C LEU A 98 -15.55 -0.37 11.76
N ARG A 99 -16.14 0.41 10.87
CA ARG A 99 -15.52 1.65 10.37
C ARG A 99 -15.33 2.68 11.50
N GLU A 100 -16.29 2.82 12.39
CA GLU A 100 -16.16 3.66 13.58
C GLU A 100 -15.05 3.14 14.50
N HIS A 101 -15.06 1.85 14.80
CA HIS A 101 -14.02 1.22 15.61
C HIS A 101 -12.61 1.37 15.00
N TYR A 102 -12.48 1.18 13.69
CA TYR A 102 -11.24 1.46 12.96
C TYR A 102 -10.77 2.90 13.16
N ASN A 103 -11.67 3.88 13.01
CA ASN A 103 -11.35 5.29 13.18
C ASN A 103 -10.96 5.62 14.63
N ASP A 104 -11.59 5.01 15.62
CA ASP A 104 -11.24 5.18 17.03
C ASP A 104 -9.81 4.66 17.31
N LYS A 105 -9.44 3.51 16.76
CA LYS A 105 -8.08 2.99 16.89
C LYS A 105 -7.06 3.88 16.19
N LEU A 106 -7.39 4.42 14.99
CA LEU A 106 -6.53 5.39 14.31
C LEU A 106 -6.26 6.64 15.17
N MET A 107 -7.31 7.20 15.79
CA MET A 107 -7.16 8.38 16.64
C MET A 107 -6.30 8.12 17.87
N LYS A 108 -6.32 6.89 18.39
CA LYS A 108 -5.50 6.46 19.52
C LYS A 108 -4.09 6.01 19.12
N ALA A 109 -3.80 5.96 17.82
CA ALA A 109 -2.56 5.42 17.25
C ALA A 109 -2.26 3.97 17.68
N GLU A 110 -3.28 3.14 17.79
CA GLU A 110 -3.20 1.72 18.17
C GLU A 110 -2.92 0.86 16.93
N TYR A 111 -1.65 0.79 16.51
CA TYR A 111 -1.19 0.02 15.34
C TYR A 111 -0.89 -1.43 15.75
N ASP A 112 -1.91 -2.27 15.75
CA ASP A 112 -1.87 -3.69 16.13
C ASP A 112 -2.51 -4.60 15.06
N VAL A 113 -2.62 -5.89 15.38
CA VAL A 113 -3.22 -6.89 14.49
C VAL A 113 -4.71 -6.62 14.23
N GLU A 114 -5.42 -6.08 15.21
CA GLU A 114 -6.84 -5.76 15.07
C GLU A 114 -7.04 -4.60 14.09
N LEU A 115 -6.25 -3.51 14.23
CA LEU A 115 -6.28 -2.40 13.27
C LEU A 115 -5.94 -2.89 11.85
N ALA A 116 -4.96 -3.79 11.70
CA ALA A 116 -4.60 -4.37 10.40
C ALA A 116 -5.76 -5.15 9.78
N ALA A 117 -6.42 -5.99 10.56
CA ALA A 117 -7.58 -6.77 10.11
C ALA A 117 -8.76 -5.86 9.74
N LEU A 118 -9.07 -4.86 10.58
CA LEU A 118 -10.09 -3.85 10.31
C LEU A 118 -9.78 -3.07 9.02
N PHE A 119 -8.53 -2.63 8.83
CA PHE A 119 -8.10 -1.93 7.62
C PHE A 119 -8.38 -2.74 6.36
N VAL A 120 -7.97 -4.03 6.35
CA VAL A 120 -8.18 -4.91 5.20
C VAL A 120 -9.67 -5.18 5.00
N PHE A 121 -10.41 -5.50 6.05
CA PHE A 121 -11.85 -5.73 5.99
C PHE A 121 -12.60 -4.52 5.41
N ILE A 122 -12.43 -3.33 5.97
CA ILE A 122 -13.14 -2.13 5.48
C ILE A 122 -12.74 -1.77 4.04
N ASN A 123 -11.48 -1.97 3.65
CA ASN A 123 -11.02 -1.75 2.28
C ASN A 123 -11.69 -2.73 1.28
N LYS A 124 -11.85 -4.00 1.64
CA LYS A 124 -12.50 -5.01 0.77
C LYS A 124 -13.99 -4.77 0.62
N HIS A 125 -14.64 -4.23 1.65
CA HIS A 125 -16.09 -4.05 1.74
C HIS A 125 -16.56 -2.60 1.51
N CYS A 126 -15.65 -1.65 1.28
CA CYS A 126 -16.00 -0.28 0.93
C CYS A 126 -16.25 -0.11 -0.58
N PHE A 127 -16.90 1.00 -0.93
CA PHE A 127 -17.19 1.37 -2.30
C PHE A 127 -15.91 1.45 -3.14
N ASN A 128 -15.85 0.66 -4.22
CA ASN A 128 -14.73 0.52 -5.15
C ASN A 128 -13.37 0.16 -4.52
N GLY A 129 -13.31 -0.22 -3.24
CA GLY A 129 -12.05 -0.46 -2.54
C GLY A 129 -11.19 0.79 -2.39
N LEU A 130 -11.81 1.95 -2.38
CA LEU A 130 -11.11 3.22 -2.20
C LEU A 130 -10.63 3.35 -0.76
N TYR A 131 -9.41 3.84 -0.57
CA TYR A 131 -8.98 4.37 0.72
C TYR A 131 -9.03 5.90 0.66
N ARG A 132 -9.90 6.50 1.45
CA ARG A 132 -10.08 7.95 1.53
C ARG A 132 -10.36 8.37 2.95
N VAL A 133 -9.73 9.44 3.37
CA VAL A 133 -9.97 10.08 4.67
C VAL A 133 -10.59 11.46 4.49
N ASN A 134 -11.34 11.90 5.50
CA ASN A 134 -11.87 13.26 5.58
C ASN A 134 -10.81 14.23 6.13
N GLY A 135 -11.16 15.54 6.23
CA GLY A 135 -10.25 16.56 6.77
C GLY A 135 -9.80 16.35 8.23
N LYS A 136 -10.38 15.37 8.95
CA LYS A 136 -9.94 14.95 10.29
C LYS A 136 -8.98 13.75 10.25
N GLY A 137 -8.67 13.22 9.05
CA GLY A 137 -7.86 12.00 8.88
C GLY A 137 -8.64 10.71 9.12
N LEU A 138 -9.97 10.74 9.16
CA LEU A 138 -10.82 9.59 9.43
C LEU A 138 -11.34 8.97 8.13
N PHE A 139 -11.29 7.64 8.04
CA PHE A 139 -11.80 6.89 6.91
C PHE A 139 -13.32 7.08 6.76
N ASN A 140 -13.80 7.41 5.55
CA ASN A 140 -15.18 7.81 5.33
C ASN A 140 -15.88 7.18 4.12
N VAL A 141 -15.30 6.13 3.52
CA VAL A 141 -15.88 5.49 2.34
C VAL A 141 -17.10 4.63 2.74
N PRO A 142 -18.21 4.67 1.97
CA PRO A 142 -19.40 3.89 2.29
C PRO A 142 -19.25 2.40 1.96
N TYR A 143 -20.14 1.58 2.52
CA TYR A 143 -20.27 0.16 2.24
C TYR A 143 -20.65 -0.13 0.78
N ASN A 144 -20.10 -1.21 0.21
CA ASN A 144 -20.34 -1.62 -1.18
C ASN A 144 -21.39 -2.74 -1.35
N ASN A 145 -22.04 -3.16 -0.27
CA ASN A 145 -22.97 -4.30 -0.21
C ASN A 145 -22.34 -5.66 -0.61
N SER A 146 -21.01 -5.78 -0.56
CA SER A 146 -20.32 -7.05 -0.82
C SER A 146 -20.29 -7.94 0.42
N ARG A 147 -20.52 -9.23 0.19
CA ARG A 147 -20.40 -10.29 1.21
C ARG A 147 -19.31 -11.31 0.82
N ARG A 148 -18.25 -10.87 0.18
CA ARG A 148 -17.11 -11.71 -0.17
C ARG A 148 -16.16 -11.81 1.01
N VAL A 149 -15.43 -12.90 1.11
CA VAL A 149 -14.31 -13.01 2.07
C VAL A 149 -13.27 -11.91 1.78
N SER A 150 -12.71 -11.37 2.83
CA SER A 150 -11.75 -10.26 2.75
C SER A 150 -10.43 -10.67 2.13
N VAL A 151 -9.93 -11.88 2.48
CA VAL A 151 -8.63 -12.37 2.03
C VAL A 151 -8.68 -13.87 1.72
N ASP A 152 -7.75 -14.31 0.87
CA ASP A 152 -7.42 -15.72 0.70
C ASP A 152 -6.31 -16.11 1.68
N GLU A 153 -6.51 -17.16 2.47
CA GLU A 153 -5.57 -17.58 3.52
C GLU A 153 -4.21 -18.00 2.94
N GLY A 154 -4.23 -18.77 1.84
CA GLY A 154 -3.02 -19.24 1.17
C GLY A 154 -2.19 -18.05 0.64
N ALA A 155 -2.87 -17.08 0.00
CA ALA A 155 -2.21 -15.87 -0.49
C ALA A 155 -1.58 -15.04 0.65
N ILE A 156 -2.26 -14.89 1.80
CA ILE A 156 -1.70 -14.18 2.96
C ILE A 156 -0.46 -14.89 3.50
N ARG A 157 -0.45 -16.23 3.57
CA ARG A 157 0.73 -17.00 4.01
C ARG A 157 1.91 -16.85 3.05
N ASP A 158 1.65 -16.86 1.74
CA ASP A 158 2.68 -16.65 0.72
C ASP A 158 3.24 -15.21 0.79
N ILE A 159 2.37 -14.22 0.97
CA ILE A 159 2.78 -12.82 1.20
C ILE A 159 3.63 -12.71 2.47
N SER A 160 3.20 -13.28 3.60
CA SER A 160 3.95 -13.27 4.86
C SER A 160 5.37 -13.81 4.66
N LYS A 161 5.49 -14.98 4.02
CA LYS A 161 6.79 -15.60 3.74
C LYS A 161 7.72 -14.69 2.92
N TYR A 162 7.17 -14.01 1.91
CA TYR A 162 7.94 -13.05 1.10
C TYR A 162 8.38 -11.84 1.92
N LEU A 163 7.44 -11.26 2.70
CA LEU A 163 7.69 -10.05 3.47
C LEU A 163 8.76 -10.22 4.56
N GLN A 164 8.94 -11.43 5.10
CA GLN A 164 10.00 -11.75 6.08
C GLN A 164 11.42 -11.54 5.53
N GLY A 165 11.59 -11.56 4.20
CA GLY A 165 12.88 -11.37 3.52
C GLY A 165 13.21 -9.92 3.19
N ILE A 166 12.31 -8.95 3.42
CA ILE A 166 12.46 -7.57 2.98
C ILE A 166 12.30 -6.56 4.13
N THR A 167 12.70 -5.33 3.89
CA THR A 167 12.55 -4.22 4.85
C THR A 167 11.23 -3.49 4.62
N ILE A 168 10.43 -3.31 5.69
CA ILE A 168 9.14 -2.62 5.66
C ILE A 168 9.21 -1.42 6.62
N ILE A 169 9.11 -0.21 6.09
CA ILE A 169 9.12 1.01 6.90
C ILE A 169 7.89 1.87 6.60
N ASP A 170 7.57 2.76 7.53
CA ASP A 170 6.54 3.79 7.36
C ASP A 170 7.18 5.17 7.49
N GLY A 171 6.88 6.06 6.55
CA GLY A 171 7.40 7.41 6.63
C GLY A 171 7.56 8.12 5.32
N ASP A 172 8.39 9.15 5.36
CA ASP A 172 8.67 10.00 4.22
C ASP A 172 9.49 9.26 3.16
N PHE A 173 9.21 9.53 1.89
CA PHE A 173 9.86 8.87 0.75
C PHE A 173 11.36 9.21 0.62
N GLU A 174 11.80 10.40 1.08
CA GLU A 174 13.23 10.76 1.09
C GLU A 174 14.00 9.89 2.09
N GLU A 175 13.43 9.68 3.30
CA GLU A 175 14.04 8.80 4.30
C GLU A 175 14.07 7.33 3.81
N ALA A 176 13.03 6.89 3.11
CA ALA A 176 13.00 5.55 2.53
C ALA A 176 14.13 5.32 1.51
N CYS A 177 14.53 6.36 0.76
CA CYS A 177 15.56 6.28 -0.26
C CYS A 177 16.97 6.66 0.24
N LYS A 178 17.12 7.06 1.51
CA LYS A 178 18.39 7.57 2.07
C LYS A 178 19.55 6.58 1.93
N GLY A 179 19.27 5.28 2.08
CA GLY A 179 20.25 4.20 1.97
C GLY A 179 20.56 3.73 0.56
N ALA A 180 19.89 4.27 -0.46
CA ALA A 180 20.06 3.86 -1.84
C ALA A 180 21.44 4.22 -2.40
N LYS A 181 22.04 3.31 -3.17
CA LYS A 181 23.42 3.40 -3.68
C LYS A 181 23.46 3.05 -5.17
N LYS A 182 24.60 3.32 -5.80
CA LYS A 182 24.86 2.97 -7.20
C LYS A 182 24.48 1.51 -7.50
N GLY A 183 23.67 1.33 -8.54
CA GLY A 183 23.19 0.04 -9.01
C GLY A 183 21.93 -0.48 -8.30
N ASP A 184 21.34 0.27 -7.36
CA ASP A 184 20.02 -0.03 -6.81
C ASP A 184 18.92 0.42 -7.80
N PHE A 185 17.77 -0.25 -7.76
CA PHE A 185 16.59 0.10 -8.56
C PHE A 185 15.51 0.71 -7.69
N ILE A 186 15.09 1.93 -8.03
CA ILE A 186 14.08 2.70 -7.32
C ILE A 186 12.85 2.82 -8.21
N PHE A 187 11.74 2.19 -7.80
CA PHE A 187 10.46 2.32 -8.47
C PHE A 187 9.59 3.35 -7.75
N ILE A 188 9.26 4.44 -8.44
CA ILE A 188 8.56 5.60 -7.87
C ILE A 188 7.18 5.72 -8.51
N ASP A 189 6.14 5.43 -7.72
CA ASP A 189 4.73 5.59 -8.08
C ASP A 189 4.04 6.57 -7.12
N SER A 190 4.49 7.81 -7.17
CA SER A 190 3.96 8.87 -6.30
C SER A 190 2.51 9.24 -6.64
N PRO A 191 1.75 9.83 -5.70
CA PRO A 191 0.47 10.46 -6.02
C PRO A 191 0.64 11.47 -7.15
N TYR A 192 -0.32 11.47 -8.09
CA TYR A 192 -0.27 12.38 -9.23
C TYR A 192 -0.65 13.80 -8.86
N ALA A 193 -0.10 14.77 -9.57
CA ALA A 193 -0.55 16.15 -9.43
C ALA A 193 -2.01 16.26 -9.85
N PRO A 194 -2.89 16.88 -9.05
CA PRO A 194 -4.29 17.05 -9.41
C PRO A 194 -4.42 17.91 -10.67
N LEU A 195 -5.18 17.42 -11.65
CA LEU A 195 -5.46 18.15 -12.91
C LEU A 195 -6.26 19.44 -12.67
N ASN A 196 -7.02 19.48 -11.59
CA ASN A 196 -7.78 20.66 -11.16
C ASN A 196 -7.42 21.02 -9.72
N PRO A 197 -7.25 22.31 -9.38
CA PRO A 197 -6.92 22.76 -8.03
C PRO A 197 -7.94 22.36 -6.95
N THR A 198 -9.15 21.95 -7.36
CA THR A 198 -10.24 21.53 -6.47
C THR A 198 -10.36 20.01 -6.29
N SER A 199 -9.56 19.20 -7.00
CA SER A 199 -9.61 17.75 -6.92
C SER A 199 -8.63 17.25 -5.85
N PHE A 200 -9.07 17.21 -4.59
CA PHE A 200 -8.30 16.62 -3.50
C PHE A 200 -8.65 15.13 -3.35
N GLU A 201 -7.84 14.25 -3.90
CA GLU A 201 -7.77 12.85 -3.47
C GLU A 201 -6.67 12.74 -2.42
N SER A 202 -7.03 12.81 -1.14
CA SER A 202 -6.04 12.66 -0.06
C SER A 202 -6.08 11.24 0.52
N TYR A 203 -4.99 10.50 0.35
CA TYR A 203 -4.71 9.25 1.07
C TYR A 203 -4.28 9.53 2.53
N THR A 204 -3.88 10.75 2.82
CA THR A 204 -3.53 11.26 4.15
C THR A 204 -4.15 12.65 4.33
N LYS A 205 -4.16 13.12 5.58
CA LYS A 205 -4.71 14.44 5.92
C LYS A 205 -3.96 15.59 5.22
N GLU A 206 -2.65 15.44 5.06
CA GLU A 206 -1.75 16.45 4.47
C GLU A 206 -1.75 16.43 2.93
N GLY A 207 -2.12 15.29 2.30
CA GLY A 207 -2.05 15.10 0.85
C GLY A 207 -0.61 15.06 0.30
N PHE A 208 -0.47 15.13 -1.03
CA PHE A 208 0.82 15.25 -1.72
C PHE A 208 0.80 16.54 -2.55
N ASP A 209 1.35 17.63 -1.98
CA ASP A 209 1.28 18.98 -2.51
C ASP A 209 2.39 19.27 -3.54
N ILE A 210 2.39 20.50 -4.08
CA ILE A 210 3.39 20.93 -5.08
C ILE A 210 4.82 20.93 -4.52
N GLU A 211 4.99 21.19 -3.21
CA GLU A 211 6.32 21.12 -2.59
C GLU A 211 6.79 19.68 -2.46
N SER A 212 5.90 18.75 -2.17
CA SER A 212 6.17 17.29 -2.20
C SER A 212 6.63 16.85 -3.60
N HIS A 213 5.99 17.33 -4.67
CA HIS A 213 6.45 17.09 -6.04
C HIS A 213 7.83 17.68 -6.33
N ARG A 214 8.14 18.88 -5.82
CA ARG A 214 9.48 19.48 -5.97
C ARG A 214 10.54 18.70 -5.20
N ARG A 215 10.23 18.25 -3.98
CA ARG A 215 11.10 17.37 -3.19
C ARG A 215 11.38 16.06 -3.95
N LEU A 216 10.33 15.46 -4.52
CA LEU A 216 10.46 14.22 -5.30
C LEU A 216 11.35 14.42 -6.54
N ALA A 217 11.22 15.54 -7.24
CA ALA A 217 12.07 15.85 -8.39
C ALA A 217 13.54 15.97 -7.97
N ARG A 218 13.84 16.70 -6.88
CA ARG A 218 15.21 16.80 -6.33
C ARG A 218 15.77 15.41 -5.95
N LEU A 219 14.96 14.61 -5.25
CA LEU A 219 15.37 13.24 -4.87
C LEU A 219 15.66 12.37 -6.10
N TYR A 220 14.84 12.48 -7.15
CA TYR A 220 15.06 11.74 -8.41
C TYR A 220 16.41 12.09 -9.05
N ASP A 221 16.74 13.39 -9.13
CA ASP A 221 18.02 13.87 -9.64
C ASP A 221 19.19 13.36 -8.78
N GLU A 222 19.10 13.51 -7.45
CA GLU A 222 20.12 13.02 -6.51
C GLU A 222 20.35 11.51 -6.60
N LEU A 223 19.30 10.70 -6.71
CA LEU A 223 19.41 9.25 -6.86
C LEU A 223 20.04 8.87 -8.18
N THR A 224 19.71 9.58 -9.24
CA THR A 224 20.32 9.40 -10.57
C THR A 224 21.82 9.75 -10.55
N GLU A 225 22.21 10.85 -9.91
CA GLU A 225 23.61 11.24 -9.72
C GLU A 225 24.38 10.24 -8.87
N ARG A 226 23.75 9.62 -7.87
CA ARG A 226 24.33 8.50 -7.10
C ARG A 226 24.55 7.23 -7.94
N GLY A 227 23.97 7.17 -9.16
CA GLY A 227 24.07 6.03 -10.08
C GLY A 227 23.02 4.95 -9.79
N CYS A 228 21.91 5.29 -9.17
CA CYS A 228 20.73 4.43 -9.07
C CYS A 228 19.99 4.36 -10.40
N TYR A 229 19.27 3.27 -10.64
CA TYR A 229 18.29 3.17 -11.71
C TYR A 229 16.93 3.66 -11.16
N CYS A 230 16.42 4.76 -11.70
CA CYS A 230 15.17 5.34 -11.25
C CYS A 230 14.09 5.19 -12.32
N MET A 231 12.94 4.64 -11.93
CA MET A 231 11.74 4.56 -12.78
C MET A 231 10.59 5.29 -12.11
N LEU A 232 10.14 6.38 -12.72
CA LEU A 232 8.99 7.17 -12.26
C LEU A 232 7.78 6.89 -13.16
N THR A 233 6.65 6.57 -12.56
CA THR A 233 5.36 6.50 -13.27
C THR A 233 4.61 7.81 -13.09
N ASN A 234 3.98 8.30 -14.19
CA ASN A 234 3.16 9.50 -14.16
C ASN A 234 1.97 9.34 -15.10
N LEU A 235 0.89 10.12 -14.87
CA LEU A 235 -0.18 10.26 -15.85
C LEU A 235 0.33 11.09 -17.03
N SER A 236 0.36 10.48 -18.21
CA SER A 236 0.50 11.23 -19.46
C SER A 236 -0.87 11.85 -19.79
N LEU A 237 -0.93 13.17 -19.85
CA LEU A 237 -2.05 13.87 -20.48
C LEU A 237 -1.87 13.72 -22.00
N ILE A 238 -2.65 12.82 -22.60
CA ILE A 238 -2.82 12.76 -24.05
C ILE A 238 -3.97 13.69 -24.42
#